data_28afce664e3096e70c83bdf556f355b4
#
_entry.id   28afce664e3096e70c83bdf556f355b4
#
_cell.length_a   1.000
_cell.length_b   1.000
_cell.length_c   1.000
_cell.angle_alpha   90.00
_cell.angle_beta   90.00
_cell.angle_gamma   90.00
#
_symmetry.space_group_name_H-M   'P 1'
#
loop_
_entity.id
_entity.type
_entity.pdbx_description
1 polymer ?
#
loop_
_entity_poly.entity_id
_entity_poly.type
_entity_poly.pdbx_seq_one_letter_code
_entity_poly.pdbx_strand_id
1 'polypeptide(L)'
;ISSYSSKKTNQIYKILKSRNIKLFIHQPSYSLINRWIEKDLTKTIRKLKIGCIAFSPLAQGMLSDKYLKKIPKVSRASDTTSYLDKSLITKKNLKIVSDLNKIAIKRGQSLSQMAISWVLSNNYVTSALIGVRSLNQLKENLESLNKLSFSASEMKIINKTAKDGNINIWKQSSSY
;
A
#
# COMPACT_ATOMS: atom_id res chain seq x y z
N ILE A 1 -17.07 0.84 1.62
CA ILE A 1 -16.52 1.55 2.78
C ILE A 1 -15.01 1.74 2.63
N SER A 2 -14.42 2.73 3.31
CA SER A 2 -13.00 3.03 3.21
C SER A 2 -12.37 3.26 4.59
N SER A 3 -11.17 2.72 4.78
CA SER A 3 -10.28 2.91 5.95
C SER A 3 -10.92 2.65 7.33
N TYR A 4 -11.96 1.85 7.41
CA TYR A 4 -12.54 1.43 8.68
C TYR A 4 -11.70 0.34 9.35
N SER A 5 -11.64 0.37 10.69
CA SER A 5 -11.05 -0.71 11.48
C SER A 5 -11.84 -2.01 11.29
N SER A 6 -11.24 -3.14 11.67
CA SER A 6 -11.90 -4.45 11.69
C SER A 6 -13.21 -4.41 12.48
N LYS A 7 -13.20 -3.76 13.67
CA LYS A 7 -14.38 -3.60 14.53
C LYS A 7 -15.50 -2.86 13.81
N LYS A 8 -15.21 -1.69 13.23
CA LYS A 8 -16.21 -0.88 12.49
C LYS A 8 -16.70 -1.58 11.22
N THR A 9 -15.82 -2.29 10.51
CA THR A 9 -16.21 -3.08 9.34
C THR A 9 -17.23 -4.15 9.70
N ASN A 10 -17.03 -4.85 10.83
CA ASN A 10 -18.01 -5.83 11.31
C ASN A 10 -19.33 -5.18 11.74
N GLN A 11 -19.28 -4.00 12.39
CA GLN A 11 -20.49 -3.27 12.80
C GLN A 11 -21.31 -2.83 11.58
N ILE A 12 -20.69 -2.17 10.61
CA ILE A 12 -21.39 -1.70 9.40
C ILE A 12 -21.92 -2.89 8.57
N TYR A 13 -21.18 -3.99 8.49
CA TYR A 13 -21.64 -5.19 7.83
C TYR A 13 -22.94 -5.72 8.43
N LYS A 14 -23.06 -5.76 9.77
CA LYS A 14 -24.29 -6.18 10.46
C LYS A 14 -25.47 -5.24 10.15
N ILE A 15 -25.24 -3.93 10.19
CA ILE A 15 -26.24 -2.90 9.88
C ILE A 15 -26.72 -3.04 8.44
N LEU A 16 -25.82 -3.17 7.49
CA LEU A 16 -26.17 -3.32 6.08
C LEU A 16 -26.94 -4.62 5.83
N LYS A 17 -26.45 -5.71 6.45
CA LYS A 17 -27.11 -7.03 6.34
C LYS A 17 -28.54 -7.01 6.89
N SER A 18 -28.81 -6.34 8.01
CA SER A 18 -30.18 -6.23 8.56
C SER A 18 -31.14 -5.41 7.67
N ARG A 19 -30.57 -4.64 6.73
CA ARG A 19 -31.31 -3.87 5.73
C ARG A 19 -31.31 -4.52 4.34
N ASN A 20 -30.84 -5.75 4.25
CA ASN A 20 -30.71 -6.49 2.98
C ASN A 20 -29.76 -5.83 1.96
N ILE A 21 -28.78 -5.06 2.46
CA ILE A 21 -27.77 -4.38 1.64
C ILE A 21 -26.47 -5.16 1.72
N LYS A 22 -25.90 -5.51 0.57
CA LYS A 22 -24.61 -6.23 0.50
C LYS A 22 -23.42 -5.27 0.60
N LEU A 23 -22.51 -5.52 1.53
CA LEU A 23 -21.21 -4.87 1.55
C LEU A 23 -20.27 -5.59 0.57
N PHE A 24 -19.88 -4.92 -0.52
CA PHE A 24 -19.06 -5.54 -1.57
C PHE A 24 -17.57 -5.33 -1.36
N ILE A 25 -17.16 -4.11 -0.97
CA ILE A 25 -15.77 -3.66 -1.03
C ILE A 25 -15.40 -2.87 0.21
N HIS A 26 -14.20 -3.14 0.70
CA HIS A 26 -13.46 -2.29 1.63
C HIS A 26 -12.25 -1.70 0.92
N GLN A 27 -12.05 -0.38 1.00
CA GLN A 27 -10.91 0.32 0.41
C GLN A 27 -9.97 0.84 1.50
N PRO A 28 -8.91 0.11 1.90
CA PRO A 28 -7.91 0.56 2.85
C PRO A 28 -6.67 1.11 2.17
N SER A 29 -5.92 1.99 2.85
CA SER A 29 -4.54 2.27 2.49
C SER A 29 -3.65 1.08 2.82
N TYR A 30 -2.83 0.62 1.86
CA TYR A 30 -1.96 -0.52 2.06
C TYR A 30 -0.74 -0.49 1.15
N SER A 31 0.43 -0.70 1.72
CA SER A 31 1.71 -0.75 1.01
C SER A 31 2.76 -1.50 1.82
N LEU A 32 3.95 -1.72 1.23
CA LEU A 32 5.10 -2.32 1.91
C LEU A 32 5.49 -1.65 3.23
N ILE A 33 5.24 -0.34 3.38
CA ILE A 33 5.61 0.46 4.56
C ILE A 33 4.39 1.05 5.30
N ASN A 34 3.18 0.60 4.95
CA ASN A 34 1.92 0.89 5.64
C ASN A 34 1.10 -0.40 5.73
N ARG A 35 1.29 -1.18 6.78
CA ARG A 35 0.80 -2.55 6.91
C ARG A 35 -0.27 -2.72 7.99
N TRP A 36 -0.92 -1.65 8.40
CA TRP A 36 -1.89 -1.63 9.50
C TRP A 36 -3.05 -2.62 9.35
N ILE A 37 -3.46 -2.92 8.11
CA ILE A 37 -4.57 -3.85 7.84
C ILE A 37 -4.26 -5.29 8.22
N GLU A 38 -2.98 -5.67 8.26
CA GLU A 38 -2.55 -7.06 8.51
C GLU A 38 -2.83 -7.53 9.94
N LYS A 39 -3.00 -6.61 10.89
CA LYS A 39 -3.25 -6.94 12.29
C LYS A 39 -4.54 -7.76 12.46
N ASP A 40 -5.64 -7.26 11.86
CA ASP A 40 -6.96 -7.86 12.07
C ASP A 40 -7.93 -7.68 10.88
N LEU A 41 -7.81 -6.58 10.13
CA LEU A 41 -8.74 -6.23 9.06
C LEU A 41 -8.73 -7.25 7.92
N THR A 42 -7.58 -7.80 7.55
CA THR A 42 -7.46 -8.83 6.51
C THR A 42 -8.24 -10.09 6.87
N LYS A 43 -8.25 -10.50 8.14
CA LYS A 43 -9.07 -11.62 8.64
C LYS A 43 -10.55 -11.32 8.49
N THR A 44 -10.96 -10.08 8.80
CA THR A 44 -12.36 -9.64 8.67
C THR A 44 -12.80 -9.62 7.22
N ILE A 45 -12.02 -9.04 6.31
CA ILE A 45 -12.29 -9.00 4.86
C ILE A 45 -12.51 -10.41 4.33
N ARG A 46 -11.62 -11.34 4.65
CA ARG A 46 -11.72 -12.75 4.23
C ARG A 46 -12.95 -13.46 4.82
N LYS A 47 -13.21 -13.30 6.12
CA LYS A 47 -14.37 -13.89 6.81
C LYS A 47 -15.68 -13.41 6.21
N LEU A 48 -15.79 -12.12 5.90
CA LEU A 48 -16.99 -11.51 5.33
C LEU A 48 -17.11 -11.69 3.82
N LYS A 49 -16.08 -12.26 3.16
CA LYS A 49 -16.01 -12.47 1.71
C LYS A 49 -16.26 -11.17 0.93
N ILE A 50 -15.71 -10.06 1.38
CA ILE A 50 -15.78 -8.76 0.72
C ILE A 50 -14.46 -8.46 -0.03
N GLY A 51 -14.55 -7.73 -1.14
CA GLY A 51 -13.38 -7.31 -1.92
C GLY A 51 -12.53 -6.30 -1.17
N CYS A 52 -11.23 -6.25 -1.50
CA CYS A 52 -10.28 -5.28 -0.98
C CYS A 52 -9.63 -4.51 -2.11
N ILE A 53 -9.86 -3.19 -2.18
CA ILE A 53 -9.16 -2.29 -3.10
C ILE A 53 -8.10 -1.54 -2.30
N ALA A 54 -6.83 -1.95 -2.43
CA ALA A 54 -5.73 -1.28 -1.75
C ALA A 54 -5.38 0.03 -2.44
N PHE A 55 -5.54 1.17 -1.74
CA PHE A 55 -5.09 2.45 -2.27
C PHE A 55 -3.73 2.87 -1.68
N SER A 56 -3.04 3.79 -2.34
CA SER A 56 -1.67 4.23 -2.02
C SER A 56 -0.65 3.08 -1.96
N PRO A 57 -0.63 2.14 -2.90
CA PRO A 57 0.34 1.02 -2.89
C PRO A 57 1.78 1.50 -2.99
N LEU A 58 2.00 2.70 -3.53
CA LEU A 58 3.31 3.37 -3.62
C LEU A 58 3.60 4.33 -2.45
N ALA A 59 2.79 4.30 -1.38
CA ALA A 59 2.97 5.14 -0.19
C ALA A 59 3.20 6.63 -0.55
N GLN A 60 2.28 7.20 -1.34
CA GLN A 60 2.37 8.59 -1.85
C GLN A 60 3.62 8.86 -2.72
N GLY A 61 4.21 7.82 -3.30
CA GLY A 61 5.41 7.90 -4.13
C GLY A 61 6.70 7.63 -3.37
N MET A 62 6.67 7.36 -2.08
CA MET A 62 7.86 6.98 -1.30
C MET A 62 8.47 5.65 -1.79
N LEU A 63 7.63 4.73 -2.26
CA LEU A 63 8.07 3.46 -2.84
C LEU A 63 8.37 3.63 -4.33
N SER A 64 9.20 4.62 -4.64
CA SER A 64 9.82 4.85 -5.95
C SER A 64 11.26 5.32 -5.73
N ASP A 65 12.04 5.38 -6.79
CA ASP A 65 13.44 5.85 -6.75
C ASP A 65 13.59 7.36 -6.50
N LYS A 66 12.49 8.11 -6.62
CA LYS A 66 12.47 9.58 -6.57
C LYS A 66 13.12 10.18 -5.32
N TYR A 67 12.93 9.54 -4.17
CA TYR A 67 13.40 10.06 -2.88
C TYR A 67 14.73 9.44 -2.41
N LEU A 68 15.30 8.49 -3.17
CA LEU A 68 16.51 7.78 -2.77
C LEU A 68 17.76 8.66 -2.78
N LYS A 69 17.83 9.65 -3.67
CA LYS A 69 18.99 10.55 -3.79
C LYS A 69 18.75 11.89 -3.10
N LYS A 70 17.64 12.55 -3.41
CA LYS A 70 17.20 13.83 -2.82
C LYS A 70 15.70 14.01 -3.03
N ILE A 71 15.08 14.88 -2.23
CA ILE A 71 13.70 15.28 -2.45
C ILE A 71 13.66 16.15 -3.72
N PRO A 72 12.96 15.76 -4.80
CA PRO A 72 12.87 16.59 -6.00
C PRO A 72 12.14 17.90 -5.71
N LYS A 73 12.55 18.99 -6.39
CA LYS A 73 11.90 20.31 -6.27
C LYS A 73 10.41 20.26 -6.63
N VAL A 74 10.04 19.39 -7.61
CA VAL A 74 8.66 19.16 -8.03
C VAL A 74 8.27 17.72 -7.63
N SER A 75 7.74 17.57 -6.44
CA SER A 75 7.31 16.27 -5.90
C SER A 75 6.14 16.46 -4.92
N ARG A 76 5.47 15.38 -4.55
CA ARG A 76 4.45 15.45 -3.49
C ARG A 76 5.02 15.94 -2.16
N ALA A 77 6.26 15.64 -1.84
CA ALA A 77 6.90 16.09 -0.61
C ALA A 77 7.29 17.58 -0.63
N SER A 78 7.40 18.20 -1.80
CA SER A 78 7.66 19.64 -1.94
C SER A 78 6.38 20.47 -2.14
N ASP A 79 5.24 19.81 -2.35
CA ASP A 79 3.92 20.41 -2.54
C ASP A 79 3.19 20.47 -1.20
N THR A 80 2.93 21.69 -0.72
CA THR A 80 2.26 21.94 0.58
C THR A 80 0.80 21.53 0.59
N THR A 81 0.19 21.32 -0.58
CA THR A 81 -1.19 20.84 -0.71
C THR A 81 -1.27 19.32 -0.79
N SER A 82 -0.11 18.63 -0.82
CA SER A 82 -0.02 17.18 -0.91
C SER A 82 -0.20 16.52 0.46
N TYR A 83 -0.81 15.33 0.47
CA TYR A 83 -0.92 14.50 1.67
C TYR A 83 0.41 13.89 2.15
N LEU A 84 1.49 13.98 1.37
CA LEU A 84 2.81 13.52 1.80
C LEU A 84 3.54 14.61 2.56
N ASP A 85 3.47 14.59 3.88
CA ASP A 85 4.25 15.47 4.73
C ASP A 85 5.75 15.11 4.67
N LYS A 86 6.61 16.13 4.60
CA LYS A 86 8.09 15.96 4.66
C LYS A 86 8.56 15.23 5.91
N SER A 87 7.83 15.38 7.03
CA SER A 87 8.12 14.68 8.29
C SER A 87 8.09 13.16 8.16
N LEU A 88 7.39 12.61 7.16
CA LEU A 88 7.34 11.19 6.85
C LEU A 88 8.59 10.69 6.12
N ILE A 89 9.38 11.60 5.52
CA ILE A 89 10.64 11.31 4.82
C ILE A 89 11.79 11.30 5.82
N THR A 90 11.72 10.40 6.78
CA THR A 90 12.76 10.24 7.80
C THR A 90 13.95 9.43 7.27
N LYS A 91 15.13 9.60 7.90
CA LYS A 91 16.30 8.75 7.61
C LYS A 91 15.97 7.26 7.74
N LYS A 92 15.14 6.89 8.73
CA LYS A 92 14.67 5.53 8.95
C LYS A 92 13.85 5.02 7.77
N ASN A 93 12.85 5.79 7.32
CA ASN A 93 11.99 5.40 6.20
C ASN A 93 12.78 5.34 4.89
N LEU A 94 13.68 6.29 4.64
CA LEU A 94 14.56 6.27 3.46
C LEU A 94 15.48 5.06 3.45
N LYS A 95 16.00 4.64 4.62
CA LYS A 95 16.79 3.41 4.71
C LYS A 95 15.97 2.17 4.33
N ILE A 96 14.75 2.05 4.84
CA ILE A 96 13.83 0.94 4.47
C ILE A 96 13.57 0.96 2.97
N VAL A 97 13.25 2.12 2.40
CA VAL A 97 13.00 2.28 0.96
C VAL A 97 14.23 1.89 0.14
N SER A 98 15.43 2.33 0.54
CA SER A 98 16.70 1.96 -0.11
C SER A 98 16.95 0.46 -0.07
N ASP A 99 16.74 -0.18 1.07
CA ASP A 99 16.95 -1.62 1.20
C ASP A 99 15.90 -2.42 0.40
N LEU A 100 14.64 -1.97 0.34
CA LEU A 100 13.61 -2.53 -0.55
C LEU A 100 13.97 -2.35 -2.03
N ASN A 101 14.55 -1.21 -2.41
CA ASN A 101 14.99 -0.99 -3.79
C ASN A 101 16.08 -1.98 -4.22
N LYS A 102 17.02 -2.34 -3.34
CA LYS A 102 18.02 -3.38 -3.63
C LYS A 102 17.37 -4.74 -3.90
N ILE A 103 16.28 -5.06 -3.19
CA ILE A 103 15.52 -6.30 -3.43
C ILE A 103 14.82 -6.22 -4.79
N ALA A 104 14.18 -5.09 -5.11
CA ALA A 104 13.52 -4.89 -6.39
C ALA A 104 14.48 -5.06 -7.57
N ILE A 105 15.66 -4.45 -7.52
CA ILE A 105 16.72 -4.59 -8.54
C ILE A 105 17.11 -6.06 -8.73
N LYS A 106 17.33 -6.81 -7.64
CA LYS A 106 17.64 -8.26 -7.71
C LYS A 106 16.51 -9.07 -8.34
N ARG A 107 15.27 -8.61 -8.22
CA ARG A 107 14.09 -9.20 -8.87
C ARG A 107 13.96 -8.83 -10.35
N GLY A 108 14.77 -7.89 -10.86
CA GLY A 108 14.60 -7.32 -12.19
C GLY A 108 13.36 -6.43 -12.31
N GLN A 109 12.94 -5.79 -11.21
CA GLN A 109 11.82 -4.86 -11.16
C GLN A 109 12.28 -3.49 -10.65
N SER A 110 11.57 -2.41 -11.04
CA SER A 110 11.69 -1.15 -10.29
C SER A 110 11.06 -1.30 -8.92
N LEU A 111 11.39 -0.39 -7.99
CA LEU A 111 10.79 -0.40 -6.66
C LEU A 111 9.27 -0.22 -6.73
N SER A 112 8.78 0.63 -7.63
CA SER A 112 7.35 0.84 -7.87
C SER A 112 6.66 -0.43 -8.36
N GLN A 113 7.26 -1.13 -9.32
CA GLN A 113 6.75 -2.40 -9.84
C GLN A 113 6.69 -3.45 -8.72
N MET A 114 7.77 -3.63 -7.97
CA MET A 114 7.80 -4.59 -6.87
C MET A 114 6.77 -4.25 -5.79
N ALA A 115 6.58 -2.97 -5.45
CA ALA A 115 5.61 -2.54 -4.44
C ALA A 115 4.17 -2.83 -4.86
N ILE A 116 3.81 -2.59 -6.12
CA ILE A 116 2.48 -2.92 -6.67
C ILE A 116 2.31 -4.43 -6.72
N SER A 117 3.28 -5.17 -7.26
CA SER A 117 3.27 -6.63 -7.32
C SER A 117 3.08 -7.25 -5.94
N TRP A 118 3.78 -6.72 -4.93
CA TRP A 118 3.69 -7.22 -3.56
C TRP A 118 2.28 -7.00 -2.98
N VAL A 119 1.67 -5.84 -3.20
CA VAL A 119 0.28 -5.59 -2.76
C VAL A 119 -0.67 -6.58 -3.42
N LEU A 120 -0.55 -6.79 -4.74
CA LEU A 120 -1.40 -7.69 -5.51
C LEU A 120 -1.15 -9.18 -5.23
N SER A 121 0.04 -9.55 -4.75
CA SER A 121 0.35 -10.95 -4.39
C SER A 121 -0.38 -11.42 -3.13
N ASN A 122 -0.95 -10.52 -2.35
CA ASN A 122 -1.71 -10.87 -1.16
C ASN A 122 -3.14 -11.30 -1.53
N ASN A 123 -3.49 -12.52 -1.20
CA ASN A 123 -4.75 -13.18 -1.61
C ASN A 123 -6.05 -12.55 -1.06
N TYR A 124 -5.93 -11.55 -0.19
CA TYR A 124 -7.07 -10.74 0.28
C TYR A 124 -7.22 -9.43 -0.48
N VAL A 125 -6.28 -9.08 -1.35
CA VAL A 125 -6.35 -7.88 -2.19
C VAL A 125 -6.97 -8.25 -3.53
N THR A 126 -8.05 -7.57 -3.88
CA THR A 126 -8.74 -7.75 -5.16
C THR A 126 -8.14 -6.85 -6.24
N SER A 127 -7.75 -5.63 -5.87
CA SER A 127 -7.20 -4.63 -6.80
C SER A 127 -6.30 -3.63 -6.07
N ALA A 128 -5.33 -3.08 -6.79
CA ALA A 128 -4.50 -1.96 -6.33
C ALA A 128 -4.90 -0.68 -7.09
N LEU A 129 -5.27 0.36 -6.35
CA LEU A 129 -5.61 1.66 -6.92
C LEU A 129 -4.37 2.52 -7.03
N ILE A 130 -3.96 2.85 -8.25
CA ILE A 130 -2.81 3.68 -8.56
C ILE A 130 -3.23 5.02 -9.16
N GLY A 131 -2.44 6.06 -8.89
CA GLY A 131 -2.53 7.35 -9.57
C GLY A 131 -1.23 7.65 -10.32
N VAL A 132 -1.33 8.16 -11.53
CA VAL A 132 -0.19 8.50 -12.38
C VAL A 132 -0.29 9.93 -12.91
N ARG A 133 0.86 10.54 -13.23
CA ARG A 133 0.95 11.89 -13.81
C ARG A 133 1.38 11.86 -15.28
N SER A 134 1.80 10.72 -15.79
CA SER A 134 2.24 10.57 -17.18
C SER A 134 1.95 9.16 -17.71
N LEU A 135 1.90 9.04 -19.02
CA LEU A 135 1.75 7.75 -19.70
C LEU A 135 2.92 6.80 -19.39
N ASN A 136 4.14 7.32 -19.29
CA ASN A 136 5.31 6.51 -18.95
C ASN A 136 5.17 5.89 -17.55
N GLN A 137 4.69 6.65 -16.54
CA GLN A 137 4.40 6.10 -15.22
C GLN A 137 3.31 5.03 -15.25
N LEU A 138 2.28 5.22 -16.09
CA LEU A 138 1.25 4.20 -16.25
C LEU A 138 1.83 2.92 -16.83
N LYS A 139 2.58 3.01 -17.93
CA LYS A 139 3.26 1.86 -18.55
C LYS A 139 4.16 1.13 -17.55
N GLU A 140 5.05 1.86 -16.86
CA GLU A 140 5.92 1.30 -15.84
C GLU A 140 5.13 0.56 -14.73
N ASN A 141 4.07 1.17 -14.22
CA ASN A 141 3.28 0.55 -13.17
C ASN A 141 2.54 -0.71 -13.66
N LEU A 142 2.05 -0.72 -14.91
CA LEU A 142 1.39 -1.89 -15.50
C LEU A 142 2.34 -3.07 -15.71
N GLU A 143 3.63 -2.82 -15.95
CA GLU A 143 4.64 -3.88 -16.04
C GLU A 143 4.79 -4.67 -14.72
N SER A 144 4.30 -4.14 -13.59
CA SER A 144 4.22 -4.89 -12.34
C SER A 144 3.45 -6.20 -12.48
N LEU A 145 2.48 -6.25 -13.40
CA LEU A 145 1.64 -7.43 -13.65
C LEU A 145 2.40 -8.60 -14.26
N ASN A 146 3.54 -8.35 -14.91
CA ASN A 146 4.37 -9.37 -15.53
C ASN A 146 5.09 -10.28 -14.50
N LYS A 147 5.19 -9.84 -13.22
CA LYS A 147 5.89 -10.60 -12.17
C LYS A 147 5.23 -10.42 -10.80
N LEU A 148 4.08 -11.03 -10.62
CA LEU A 148 3.29 -10.96 -9.37
C LEU A 148 3.73 -11.97 -8.30
N SER A 149 4.38 -13.08 -8.70
CA SER A 149 4.78 -14.13 -7.77
C SER A 149 6.06 -13.75 -7.00
N PHE A 150 6.13 -14.16 -5.75
CA PHE A 150 7.29 -14.02 -4.89
C PHE A 150 7.68 -15.40 -4.34
N SER A 151 8.96 -15.72 -4.34
CA SER A 151 9.46 -16.92 -3.66
C SER A 151 9.36 -16.75 -2.13
N ALA A 152 9.37 -17.87 -1.40
CA ALA A 152 9.36 -17.84 0.07
C ALA A 152 10.57 -17.09 0.63
N SER A 153 11.74 -17.22 0.00
CA SER A 153 12.97 -16.49 0.38
C SER A 153 12.83 -14.99 0.15
N GLU A 154 12.27 -14.55 -0.97
CA GLU A 154 12.01 -13.13 -1.25
C GLU A 154 11.03 -12.55 -0.24
N MET A 155 9.92 -13.24 0.02
CA MET A 155 8.93 -12.79 1.02
C MET A 155 9.52 -12.69 2.42
N LYS A 156 10.39 -13.63 2.82
CA LYS A 156 11.10 -13.58 4.11
C LYS A 156 11.97 -12.32 4.22
N ILE A 157 12.75 -12.00 3.17
CA ILE A 157 13.62 -10.82 3.15
C ILE A 157 12.77 -9.55 3.13
N ILE A 158 11.76 -9.48 2.27
CA ILE A 158 10.83 -8.34 2.20
C ILE A 158 10.18 -8.09 3.56
N ASN A 159 9.62 -9.10 4.20
CA ASN A 159 8.97 -8.96 5.50
C ASN A 159 9.92 -8.55 6.62
N LYS A 160 11.20 -8.95 6.56
CA LYS A 160 12.24 -8.48 7.49
C LYS A 160 12.56 -7.00 7.28
N THR A 161 12.54 -6.53 6.02
CA THR A 161 12.94 -5.17 5.62
C THR A 161 11.76 -4.20 5.68
N ALA A 162 10.60 -4.61 5.17
CA ALA A 162 9.37 -3.81 5.07
C ALA A 162 8.68 -3.69 6.42
N LYS A 163 9.19 -2.81 7.26
CA LYS A 163 8.56 -2.47 8.55
C LYS A 163 7.60 -1.31 8.36
N ASP A 164 6.57 -1.23 9.22
CA ASP A 164 5.66 -0.10 9.24
C ASP A 164 6.44 1.20 9.45
N GLY A 165 6.31 2.11 8.49
CA GLY A 165 6.96 3.42 8.48
C GLY A 165 6.17 4.49 9.23
N ASN A 166 5.07 4.13 9.89
CA ASN A 166 4.11 5.07 10.49
C ASN A 166 3.56 6.10 9.49
N ILE A 167 3.41 5.71 8.23
CA ILE A 167 2.93 6.57 7.16
C ILE A 167 1.44 6.41 6.86
N ASN A 168 0.68 5.84 7.80
CA ASN A 168 -0.78 5.81 7.70
C ASN A 168 -1.36 7.19 8.02
N ILE A 169 -1.39 8.09 7.03
CA ILE A 169 -1.97 9.43 7.16
C ILE A 169 -3.50 9.40 7.38
N TRP A 170 -4.15 8.27 7.15
CA TRP A 170 -5.58 8.03 7.44
C TRP A 170 -5.79 7.29 8.77
N LYS A 171 -4.81 7.33 9.68
CA LYS A 171 -4.86 6.62 10.97
C LYS A 171 -6.10 6.99 11.79
N GLN A 172 -6.53 8.25 11.77
CA GLN A 172 -7.74 8.67 12.46
C GLN A 172 -8.97 7.89 12.00
N SER A 173 -9.18 7.75 10.67
CA SER A 173 -10.29 6.96 10.12
C SER A 173 -10.19 5.47 10.48
N SER A 174 -8.98 4.95 10.65
CA SER A 174 -8.71 3.53 10.96
C SER A 174 -8.80 3.21 12.45
N SER A 175 -8.73 4.23 13.32
CA SER A 175 -8.64 4.06 14.79
C SER A 175 -9.99 4.10 15.48
N TYR A 176 -11.04 4.54 14.79
CA TYR A 176 -12.39 4.63 15.35
C TYR A 176 -13.18 3.35 15.20
#